data_ad67fb9da5cfc165d30c382018fe75a0
#
_entry.id   ad67fb9da5cfc165d30c382018fe75a0
#
_cell.length_a   1.000
_cell.length_b   1.000
_cell.length_c   1.000
_cell.angle_alpha   90.00
_cell.angle_beta   90.00
_cell.angle_gamma   90.00
#
_symmetry.space_group_name_H-M   'P 1'
#
loop_
_entity.id
_entity.type
_entity.pdbx_description
1 polymer ?
#
loop_
_entity_poly.entity_id
_entity_poly.type
_entity_poly.pdbx_seq_one_letter_code
_entity_poly.pdbx_strand_id
1 'polypeptide(L)'
;VAAQARAAGLRFADAPVSGGTAAADAGTLAFMVGCDEADFSAVEEALAPMSRVTIRAGDHGAGQAAKICNNMLLAISMIGTCEAFALAEKLGLAPDRFFDIASRSSGNCWSLSTYAPWPGVGPVTASDRGYEGGFATAMMLKDLKLAQEAAARAGAATPLGNAAESIYALFDRLGFGAKDFSGVLQMLRGALEDLGPPRQA
;
A
#
# COMPACT_ATOMS: atom_id res chain seq x y z
N VAL A 1 8.40 -18.50 14.32
CA VAL A 1 7.53 -18.17 15.47
C VAL A 1 6.44 -19.23 15.63
N ALA A 2 5.55 -19.49 14.62
CA ALA A 2 4.43 -20.43 14.72
C ALA A 2 4.86 -21.84 15.21
N ALA A 3 5.94 -22.40 14.65
CA ALA A 3 6.47 -23.70 15.08
C ALA A 3 6.93 -23.69 16.54
N GLN A 4 7.53 -22.61 17.01
CA GLN A 4 7.95 -22.45 18.41
C GLN A 4 6.74 -22.32 19.36
N ALA A 5 5.71 -21.56 18.96
CA ALA A 5 4.48 -21.45 19.72
C ALA A 5 3.78 -22.81 19.88
N ARG A 6 3.67 -23.55 18.78
CA ARG A 6 3.10 -24.91 18.78
C ARG A 6 3.89 -25.86 19.68
N ALA A 7 5.24 -25.83 19.64
CA ALA A 7 6.10 -26.64 20.51
C ALA A 7 5.91 -26.28 22.00
N ALA A 8 5.53 -25.04 22.31
CA ALA A 8 5.21 -24.58 23.66
C ALA A 8 3.74 -24.79 24.06
N GLY A 9 2.92 -25.43 23.25
CA GLY A 9 1.49 -25.62 23.49
C GLY A 9 0.65 -24.34 23.39
N LEU A 10 1.16 -23.29 22.72
CA LEU A 10 0.48 -22.01 22.56
C LEU A 10 -0.22 -21.92 21.21
N ARG A 11 -1.42 -21.32 21.19
CA ARG A 11 -2.06 -20.90 19.94
C ARG A 11 -1.35 -19.68 19.37
N PHE A 12 -1.30 -19.57 18.07
CA PHE A 12 -0.63 -18.47 17.37
C PHE A 12 -1.43 -18.08 16.13
N ALA A 13 -1.45 -16.79 15.83
CA ALA A 13 -1.94 -16.26 14.55
C ALA A 13 -1.01 -15.13 14.08
N ASP A 14 -0.74 -15.06 12.78
CA ASP A 14 -0.21 -13.86 12.14
C ASP A 14 -1.39 -13.05 11.58
N ALA A 15 -1.45 -11.79 11.92
CA ALA A 15 -2.61 -10.94 11.61
C ALA A 15 -2.17 -9.52 11.17
N PRO A 16 -1.47 -9.38 10.05
CA PRO A 16 -1.16 -8.07 9.50
C PRO A 16 -2.42 -7.33 9.07
N VAL A 17 -2.31 -6.00 9.02
CA VAL A 17 -3.44 -5.09 8.79
C VAL A 17 -3.30 -4.27 7.52
N SER A 18 -4.45 -3.79 7.03
CA SER A 18 -4.57 -2.75 6.02
C SER A 18 -5.56 -1.68 6.50
N GLY A 19 -5.34 -0.40 6.12
CA GLY A 19 -6.20 0.74 6.46
C GLY A 19 -5.45 1.98 6.97
N GLY A 20 -4.17 1.83 7.30
CA GLY A 20 -3.34 2.93 7.81
C GLY A 20 -3.77 3.46 9.18
N THR A 21 -3.23 4.61 9.58
CA THR A 21 -3.50 5.24 10.88
C THR A 21 -4.96 5.64 11.04
N ALA A 22 -5.58 6.17 10.00
CA ALA A 22 -6.98 6.60 10.04
C ALA A 22 -7.94 5.43 10.34
N ALA A 23 -7.71 4.25 9.76
CA ALA A 23 -8.51 3.07 10.06
C ALA A 23 -8.21 2.50 11.45
N ALA A 24 -6.96 2.63 11.92
CA ALA A 24 -6.59 2.25 13.29
C ALA A 24 -7.30 3.11 14.32
N ASP A 25 -7.29 4.43 14.16
CA ASP A 25 -7.96 5.39 15.02
C ASP A 25 -9.49 5.19 15.05
N ALA A 26 -10.05 4.82 13.91
CA ALA A 26 -11.48 4.55 13.76
C ALA A 26 -11.91 3.12 14.18
N GLY A 27 -10.98 2.23 14.52
CA GLY A 27 -11.28 0.82 14.82
C GLY A 27 -11.81 0.05 13.59
N THR A 28 -11.39 0.43 12.39
CA THR A 28 -11.93 -0.10 11.11
C THR A 28 -10.86 -0.78 10.25
N LEU A 29 -9.83 -1.34 10.85
CA LEU A 29 -8.78 -2.06 10.15
C LEU A 29 -9.32 -3.30 9.41
N ALA A 30 -8.68 -3.67 8.31
CA ALA A 30 -8.84 -4.97 7.69
C ALA A 30 -7.69 -5.89 8.15
N PHE A 31 -8.02 -7.01 8.79
CA PHE A 31 -7.05 -8.00 9.24
C PHE A 31 -6.96 -9.17 8.25
N MET A 32 -5.74 -9.57 7.93
CA MET A 32 -5.43 -10.74 7.10
C MET A 32 -4.84 -11.83 8.00
N VAL A 33 -5.64 -12.83 8.35
CA VAL A 33 -5.28 -13.78 9.41
C VAL A 33 -4.75 -15.09 8.84
N GLY A 34 -3.55 -15.47 9.28
CA GLY A 34 -2.97 -16.81 9.11
C GLY A 34 -3.01 -17.58 10.43
N CYS A 35 -3.86 -18.59 10.53
CA CYS A 35 -3.99 -19.44 11.73
C CYS A 35 -4.61 -20.79 11.38
N ASP A 36 -4.53 -21.74 12.33
CA ASP A 36 -5.30 -22.98 12.23
C ASP A 36 -6.80 -22.64 12.15
N GLU A 37 -7.56 -23.38 11.35
CA GLU A 37 -8.98 -23.09 11.11
C GLU A 37 -9.82 -23.13 12.39
N ALA A 38 -9.50 -24.04 13.28
CA ALA A 38 -10.17 -24.19 14.57
C ALA A 38 -9.98 -22.97 15.50
N ASP A 39 -8.92 -22.20 15.30
CA ASP A 39 -8.61 -21.02 16.11
C ASP A 39 -9.21 -19.73 15.55
N PHE A 40 -9.68 -19.71 14.28
CA PHE A 40 -10.06 -18.48 13.60
C PHE A 40 -11.19 -17.72 14.32
N SER A 41 -12.22 -18.41 14.80
CA SER A 41 -13.33 -17.74 15.53
C SER A 41 -12.86 -16.99 16.76
N ALA A 42 -11.92 -17.57 17.52
CA ALA A 42 -11.36 -16.91 18.71
C ALA A 42 -10.47 -15.69 18.32
N VAL A 43 -9.74 -15.80 17.22
CA VAL A 43 -8.95 -14.68 16.67
C VAL A 43 -9.86 -13.56 16.18
N GLU A 44 -10.92 -13.88 15.46
CA GLU A 44 -11.91 -12.90 14.97
C GLU A 44 -12.57 -12.16 16.12
N GLU A 45 -13.01 -12.86 17.18
CA GLU A 45 -13.57 -12.25 18.38
C GLU A 45 -12.57 -11.30 19.06
N ALA A 46 -11.32 -11.71 19.19
CA ALA A 46 -10.28 -10.89 19.81
C ALA A 46 -9.95 -9.61 18.99
N LEU A 47 -10.06 -9.66 17.67
CA LEU A 47 -9.78 -8.55 16.77
C LEU A 47 -11.00 -7.66 16.51
N ALA A 48 -12.21 -8.11 16.80
CA ALA A 48 -13.47 -7.41 16.51
C ALA A 48 -13.50 -5.93 16.96
N PRO A 49 -12.96 -5.53 18.14
CA PRO A 49 -12.98 -4.12 18.56
C PRO A 49 -12.14 -3.18 17.69
N MET A 50 -11.22 -3.71 16.87
CA MET A 50 -10.29 -2.94 16.05
C MET A 50 -10.54 -3.12 14.55
N SER A 51 -11.48 -3.99 14.17
CA SER A 51 -11.61 -4.45 12.82
C SER A 51 -12.95 -4.06 12.18
N ARG A 52 -12.89 -3.63 10.93
CA ARG A 52 -14.04 -3.61 10.04
C ARG A 52 -14.29 -4.98 9.40
N VAL A 53 -13.21 -5.72 9.15
CA VAL A 53 -13.27 -7.04 8.54
C VAL A 53 -12.03 -7.85 8.93
N THR A 54 -12.26 -9.09 9.31
CA THR A 54 -11.21 -10.07 9.60
C THR A 54 -11.34 -11.21 8.59
N ILE A 55 -10.28 -11.46 7.80
CA ILE A 55 -10.30 -12.44 6.72
C ILE A 55 -9.26 -13.51 7.03
N ARG A 56 -9.68 -14.77 7.12
CA ARG A 56 -8.74 -15.89 7.19
C ARG A 56 -8.10 -16.09 5.81
N ALA A 57 -6.79 -15.84 5.72
CA ALA A 57 -6.02 -15.99 4.49
C ALA A 57 -5.55 -17.45 4.27
N GLY A 58 -5.54 -18.25 5.32
CA GLY A 58 -5.06 -19.64 5.33
C GLY A 58 -4.35 -20.00 6.63
N ASP A 59 -3.45 -20.97 6.57
CA ASP A 59 -2.66 -21.39 7.72
C ASP A 59 -1.57 -20.37 8.10
N HIS A 60 -0.80 -20.63 9.13
CA HIS A 60 0.23 -19.73 9.66
C HIS A 60 1.19 -19.22 8.55
N GLY A 61 1.34 -17.92 8.48
CA GLY A 61 2.12 -17.20 7.47
C GLY A 61 1.31 -16.73 6.27
N ALA A 62 0.09 -17.25 6.07
CA ALA A 62 -0.77 -16.83 4.96
C ALA A 62 -1.21 -15.37 5.08
N GLY A 63 -1.41 -14.86 6.29
CA GLY A 63 -1.70 -13.44 6.53
C GLY A 63 -0.55 -12.54 6.07
N GLN A 64 0.69 -12.89 6.41
CA GLN A 64 1.87 -12.16 5.93
C GLN A 64 2.02 -12.23 4.41
N ALA A 65 1.80 -13.39 3.81
CA ALA A 65 1.83 -13.56 2.35
C ALA A 65 0.77 -12.69 1.67
N ALA A 66 -0.47 -12.68 2.20
CA ALA A 66 -1.54 -11.83 1.69
C ALA A 66 -1.18 -10.34 1.76
N LYS A 67 -0.60 -9.88 2.89
CA LYS A 67 -0.15 -8.50 3.06
C LYS A 67 0.94 -8.11 2.07
N ILE A 68 1.94 -8.96 1.88
CA ILE A 68 3.05 -8.73 0.94
C ILE A 68 2.52 -8.59 -0.50
N CYS A 69 1.67 -9.53 -0.93
CA CYS A 69 1.07 -9.49 -2.28
C CYS A 69 0.19 -8.25 -2.47
N ASN A 70 -0.65 -7.93 -1.48
CA ASN A 70 -1.52 -6.76 -1.52
C ASN A 70 -0.71 -5.46 -1.66
N ASN A 71 0.34 -5.28 -0.87
CA ASN A 71 1.11 -4.03 -0.89
C ASN A 71 2.00 -3.90 -2.13
N MET A 72 2.50 -5.01 -2.68
CA MET A 72 3.14 -5.00 -3.99
C MET A 72 2.15 -4.56 -5.10
N LEU A 73 0.95 -5.13 -5.11
CA LEU A 73 -0.09 -4.71 -6.06
C LEU A 73 -0.48 -3.24 -5.88
N LEU A 74 -0.61 -2.77 -4.64
CA LEU A 74 -0.90 -1.37 -4.31
C LEU A 74 0.18 -0.43 -4.87
N ALA A 75 1.45 -0.75 -4.67
CA ALA A 75 2.57 0.05 -5.17
C ALA A 75 2.58 0.13 -6.71
N ILE A 76 2.42 -1.01 -7.39
CA ILE A 76 2.34 -1.09 -8.86
C ILE A 76 1.16 -0.25 -9.37
N SER A 77 0.00 -0.39 -8.76
CA SER A 77 -1.21 0.35 -9.14
C SER A 77 -1.05 1.86 -8.92
N MET A 78 -0.39 2.29 -7.84
CA MET A 78 -0.13 3.71 -7.58
C MET A 78 0.83 4.29 -8.61
N ILE A 79 1.93 3.61 -8.92
CA ILE A 79 2.87 4.07 -9.94
C ILE A 79 2.17 4.18 -11.29
N GLY A 80 1.44 3.14 -11.72
CA GLY A 80 0.69 3.18 -12.98
C GLY A 80 -0.33 4.31 -13.04
N THR A 81 -1.02 4.59 -11.92
CA THR A 81 -1.93 5.73 -11.79
C THR A 81 -1.18 7.05 -11.92
N CYS A 82 -0.03 7.20 -11.26
CA CYS A 82 0.79 8.41 -11.32
C CYS A 82 1.35 8.65 -12.74
N GLU A 83 1.87 7.61 -13.39
CA GLU A 83 2.34 7.70 -14.79
C GLU A 83 1.22 8.11 -15.74
N ALA A 84 0.02 7.56 -15.56
CA ALA A 84 -1.14 7.91 -16.38
C ALA A 84 -1.57 9.37 -16.20
N PHE A 85 -1.58 9.88 -14.97
CA PHE A 85 -1.81 11.32 -14.71
C PHE A 85 -0.72 12.20 -15.32
N ALA A 86 0.55 11.85 -15.14
CA ALA A 86 1.67 12.60 -15.71
C ALA A 86 1.62 12.63 -17.24
N LEU A 87 1.26 11.53 -17.87
CA LEU A 87 1.07 11.46 -19.32
C LEU A 87 -0.14 12.30 -19.77
N ALA A 88 -1.29 12.19 -19.07
CA ALA A 88 -2.50 12.97 -19.36
C ALA A 88 -2.19 14.47 -19.35
N GLU A 89 -1.47 14.95 -18.33
CA GLU A 89 -1.00 16.34 -18.24
C GLU A 89 -0.17 16.75 -19.47
N LYS A 90 0.80 15.94 -19.87
CA LYS A 90 1.65 16.24 -21.06
C LYS A 90 0.87 16.22 -22.37
N LEU A 91 -0.21 15.47 -22.43
CA LEU A 91 -1.12 15.45 -23.58
C LEU A 91 -2.17 16.56 -23.55
N GLY A 92 -2.17 17.43 -22.51
CA GLY A 92 -3.12 18.51 -22.36
C GLY A 92 -4.51 18.10 -21.86
N LEU A 93 -4.64 16.86 -21.34
CA LEU A 93 -5.88 16.40 -20.71
C LEU A 93 -5.88 16.81 -19.22
N ALA A 94 -6.89 17.58 -18.83
CA ALA A 94 -7.03 18.05 -17.46
C ALA A 94 -7.17 16.87 -16.48
N PRO A 95 -6.52 16.92 -15.29
CA PRO A 95 -6.49 15.82 -14.34
C PRO A 95 -7.88 15.37 -13.85
N ASP A 96 -8.80 16.30 -13.63
CA ASP A 96 -10.19 16.02 -13.26
C ASP A 96 -10.92 15.24 -14.36
N ARG A 97 -10.68 15.58 -15.63
CA ARG A 97 -11.27 14.87 -16.78
C ARG A 97 -10.69 13.49 -16.94
N PHE A 98 -9.37 13.35 -16.76
CA PHE A 98 -8.75 12.02 -16.76
C PHE A 98 -9.34 11.13 -15.65
N PHE A 99 -9.46 11.67 -14.43
CA PHE A 99 -10.08 10.96 -13.30
C PHE A 99 -11.51 10.53 -13.61
N ASP A 100 -12.35 11.44 -14.10
CA ASP A 100 -13.75 11.15 -14.42
C ASP A 100 -13.92 10.02 -15.44
N ILE A 101 -13.02 9.95 -16.41
CA ILE A 101 -13.03 8.91 -17.45
C ILE A 101 -12.47 7.60 -16.88
N ALA A 102 -11.27 7.64 -16.32
CA ALA A 102 -10.54 6.43 -15.94
C ALA A 102 -11.17 5.71 -14.74
N SER A 103 -11.78 6.46 -13.78
CA SER A 103 -12.49 5.88 -12.65
C SER A 103 -13.76 5.10 -13.04
N ARG A 104 -14.28 5.33 -14.25
CA ARG A 104 -15.47 4.66 -14.81
C ARG A 104 -15.13 3.72 -15.97
N SER A 105 -13.85 3.52 -16.22
CA SER A 105 -13.37 2.71 -17.34
C SER A 105 -12.51 1.54 -16.84
N SER A 106 -11.99 0.73 -17.75
CA SER A 106 -11.19 -0.47 -17.44
C SER A 106 -9.87 -0.20 -16.71
N GLY A 107 -9.39 1.04 -16.70
CA GLY A 107 -8.21 1.47 -15.95
C GLY A 107 -8.47 1.73 -14.45
N ASN A 108 -9.71 1.58 -13.98
CA ASN A 108 -10.04 1.85 -12.58
C ASN A 108 -9.32 0.89 -11.62
N CYS A 109 -8.81 1.47 -10.54
CA CYS A 109 -8.23 0.75 -9.40
C CYS A 109 -8.40 1.58 -8.12
N TRP A 110 -8.09 1.00 -6.95
CA TRP A 110 -8.19 1.69 -5.67
C TRP A 110 -7.33 2.96 -5.62
N SER A 111 -6.11 2.90 -6.17
CA SER A 111 -5.18 4.04 -6.23
C SER A 111 -5.70 5.21 -7.07
N LEU A 112 -6.63 4.94 -7.99
CA LEU A 112 -7.29 5.98 -8.78
C LEU A 112 -8.57 6.46 -8.10
N SER A 113 -9.53 5.56 -7.85
CA SER A 113 -10.90 5.95 -7.46
C SER A 113 -11.07 6.29 -5.98
N THR A 114 -10.18 5.77 -5.10
CA THR A 114 -10.27 5.96 -3.65
C THR A 114 -9.12 6.80 -3.10
N TYR A 115 -7.95 6.74 -3.75
CA TYR A 115 -6.73 7.37 -3.25
C TYR A 115 -5.97 8.11 -4.34
N ALA A 116 -6.70 8.94 -5.12
CA ALA A 116 -6.13 9.68 -6.23
C ALA A 116 -4.88 10.48 -5.80
N PRO A 117 -3.76 10.36 -6.56
CA PRO A 117 -2.51 11.02 -6.19
C PRO A 117 -2.45 12.51 -6.56
N TRP A 118 -3.43 13.02 -7.31
CA TRP A 118 -3.45 14.40 -7.81
C TRP A 118 -4.24 15.29 -6.86
N PRO A 119 -3.65 16.41 -6.34
CA PRO A 119 -4.34 17.32 -5.43
C PRO A 119 -5.62 17.91 -6.04
N GLY A 120 -6.70 17.93 -5.26
CA GLY A 120 -8.00 18.46 -5.68
C GLY A 120 -8.77 17.57 -6.64
N VAL A 121 -8.34 16.31 -6.88
CA VAL A 121 -8.98 15.39 -7.80
C VAL A 121 -9.48 14.15 -7.07
N GLY A 122 -10.76 13.83 -7.21
CA GLY A 122 -11.40 12.70 -6.56
C GLY A 122 -11.63 12.87 -5.06
N PRO A 123 -11.64 11.80 -4.25
CA PRO A 123 -11.78 11.88 -2.80
C PRO A 123 -10.59 12.59 -2.15
N VAL A 124 -10.81 13.25 -1.00
CA VAL A 124 -9.74 13.91 -0.22
C VAL A 124 -8.74 12.87 0.28
N THR A 125 -7.47 13.06 -0.05
CA THR A 125 -6.37 12.15 0.29
C THR A 125 -5.17 12.89 0.91
N ALA A 126 -4.04 12.21 1.08
CA ALA A 126 -2.79 12.85 1.49
C ALA A 126 -2.29 13.86 0.44
N SER A 127 -2.61 13.68 -0.84
CA SER A 127 -2.23 14.61 -1.90
C SER A 127 -2.75 16.04 -1.64
N ASP A 128 -3.95 16.18 -1.07
CA ASP A 128 -4.58 17.49 -0.74
C ASP A 128 -3.93 18.18 0.46
N ARG A 129 -3.04 17.50 1.16
CA ARG A 129 -2.31 18.02 2.32
C ARG A 129 -0.80 18.08 2.07
N GLY A 130 -0.38 18.28 0.83
CA GLY A 130 1.04 18.28 0.45
C GLY A 130 1.72 16.93 0.67
N TYR A 131 0.96 15.85 0.58
CA TYR A 131 1.40 14.46 0.80
C TYR A 131 1.89 14.20 2.24
N GLU A 132 1.37 14.95 3.20
CA GLU A 132 1.64 14.71 4.62
C GLU A 132 0.66 13.70 5.21
N GLY A 133 1.17 12.83 6.08
CA GLY A 133 0.38 11.74 6.66
C GLY A 133 0.18 10.57 5.67
N GLY A 134 -0.89 9.81 5.87
CA GLY A 134 -1.19 8.67 5.01
C GLY A 134 -0.25 7.48 5.20
N PHE A 135 0.23 6.89 4.11
CA PHE A 135 1.14 5.75 4.12
C PHE A 135 2.53 6.17 3.62
N ALA A 136 3.49 6.27 4.54
CA ALA A 136 4.82 6.79 4.23
C ALA A 136 5.55 5.98 3.15
N THR A 137 6.23 6.67 2.25
CA THR A 137 7.08 6.11 1.18
C THR A 137 8.09 5.09 1.70
N ALA A 138 8.78 5.39 2.82
CA ALA A 138 9.74 4.46 3.43
C ALA A 138 9.07 3.14 3.87
N MET A 139 7.81 3.18 4.31
CA MET A 139 7.06 1.98 4.68
C MET A 139 6.61 1.19 3.44
N MET A 140 6.21 1.88 2.36
CA MET A 140 5.92 1.23 1.07
C MET A 140 7.18 0.54 0.53
N LEU A 141 8.33 1.22 0.56
CA LEU A 141 9.62 0.64 0.15
C LEU A 141 9.99 -0.60 0.97
N LYS A 142 9.81 -0.54 2.29
CA LYS A 142 10.01 -1.71 3.16
C LYS A 142 9.14 -2.89 2.74
N ASP A 143 7.87 -2.65 2.45
CA ASP A 143 6.92 -3.71 2.06
C ASP A 143 7.27 -4.28 0.67
N LEU A 144 7.74 -3.45 -0.26
CA LEU A 144 8.23 -3.90 -1.57
C LEU A 144 9.48 -4.77 -1.45
N LYS A 145 10.45 -4.41 -0.59
CA LYS A 145 11.63 -5.23 -0.32
C LYS A 145 11.24 -6.60 0.22
N LEU A 146 10.31 -6.66 1.16
CA LEU A 146 9.77 -7.94 1.66
C LEU A 146 9.10 -8.76 0.55
N ALA A 147 8.40 -8.09 -0.38
CA ALA A 147 7.77 -8.77 -1.52
C ALA A 147 8.82 -9.36 -2.47
N GLN A 148 9.89 -8.63 -2.80
CA GLN A 148 10.95 -9.13 -3.67
C GLN A 148 11.75 -10.26 -3.01
N GLU A 149 12.03 -10.16 -1.70
CA GLU A 149 12.63 -11.28 -0.96
C GLU A 149 11.75 -12.54 -0.97
N ALA A 150 10.45 -12.37 -0.78
CA ALA A 150 9.50 -13.49 -0.84
C ALA A 150 9.42 -14.08 -2.25
N ALA A 151 9.38 -13.24 -3.30
CA ALA A 151 9.37 -13.67 -4.69
C ALA A 151 10.63 -14.47 -5.03
N ALA A 152 11.81 -13.99 -4.62
CA ALA A 152 13.08 -14.69 -4.85
C ALA A 152 13.11 -16.07 -4.17
N ARG A 153 12.63 -16.16 -2.93
CA ARG A 153 12.54 -17.46 -2.20
C ARG A 153 11.55 -18.42 -2.81
N ALA A 154 10.45 -17.90 -3.35
CA ALA A 154 9.38 -18.70 -3.97
C ALA A 154 9.65 -19.03 -5.45
N GLY A 155 10.69 -18.46 -6.06
CA GLY A 155 10.95 -18.58 -7.51
C GLY A 155 9.87 -17.88 -8.37
N ALA A 156 9.20 -16.86 -7.85
CA ALA A 156 8.15 -16.12 -8.55
C ALA A 156 8.74 -14.95 -9.35
N ALA A 157 8.31 -14.78 -10.60
CA ALA A 157 8.70 -13.65 -11.43
C ALA A 157 7.78 -12.43 -11.16
N THR A 158 8.36 -11.35 -10.60
CA THR A 158 7.63 -10.13 -10.26
C THR A 158 8.30 -8.87 -10.86
N PRO A 159 8.42 -8.77 -12.21
CA PRO A 159 9.16 -7.67 -12.84
C PRO A 159 8.58 -6.29 -12.51
N LEU A 160 7.26 -6.13 -12.47
CA LEU A 160 6.63 -4.85 -12.08
C LEU A 160 6.85 -4.53 -10.60
N GLY A 161 6.86 -5.54 -9.71
CA GLY A 161 7.19 -5.36 -8.30
C GLY A 161 8.63 -4.87 -8.10
N ASN A 162 9.58 -5.39 -8.88
CA ASN A 162 10.97 -4.94 -8.86
C ASN A 162 11.12 -3.51 -9.41
N ALA A 163 10.41 -3.17 -10.46
CA ALA A 163 10.39 -1.79 -10.98
C ALA A 163 9.81 -0.82 -9.95
N ALA A 164 8.70 -1.21 -9.29
CA ALA A 164 8.09 -0.41 -8.22
C ALA A 164 9.05 -0.21 -7.03
N GLU A 165 9.76 -1.25 -6.59
CA GLU A 165 10.78 -1.11 -5.54
C GLU A 165 11.85 -0.09 -5.93
N SER A 166 12.37 -0.16 -7.15
CA SER A 166 13.41 0.75 -7.64
C SER A 166 12.94 2.20 -7.67
N ILE A 167 11.69 2.45 -8.11
CA ILE A 167 11.08 3.78 -8.16
C ILE A 167 10.90 4.35 -6.75
N TYR A 168 10.34 3.57 -5.81
CA TYR A 168 10.19 4.02 -4.43
C TYR A 168 11.51 4.17 -3.70
N ALA A 169 12.52 3.34 -4.00
CA ALA A 169 13.87 3.51 -3.46
C ALA A 169 14.51 4.82 -3.92
N LEU A 170 14.31 5.20 -5.19
CA LEU A 170 14.77 6.50 -5.68
C LEU A 170 14.06 7.64 -4.97
N PHE A 171 12.73 7.59 -4.84
CA PHE A 171 11.93 8.63 -4.20
C PHE A 171 12.29 8.80 -2.72
N ASP A 172 12.52 7.69 -2.00
CA ASP A 172 13.01 7.70 -0.61
C ASP A 172 14.40 8.36 -0.49
N ARG A 173 15.34 7.98 -1.37
CA ARG A 173 16.72 8.55 -1.38
C ARG A 173 16.77 10.03 -1.74
N LEU A 174 15.79 10.55 -2.46
CA LEU A 174 15.64 11.98 -2.70
C LEU A 174 15.15 12.76 -1.47
N GLY A 175 14.96 12.09 -0.31
CA GLY A 175 14.59 12.71 0.97
C GLY A 175 13.07 12.78 1.20
N PHE A 176 12.27 12.07 0.41
CA PHE A 176 10.81 12.07 0.52
C PHE A 176 10.23 10.82 1.20
N GLY A 177 11.05 10.08 1.94
CA GLY A 177 10.65 8.85 2.64
C GLY A 177 9.51 9.03 3.65
N ALA A 178 9.38 10.21 4.23
CA ALA A 178 8.32 10.55 5.18
C ALA A 178 7.01 11.00 4.50
N LYS A 179 7.06 11.37 3.22
CA LYS A 179 5.87 11.74 2.45
C LYS A 179 5.02 10.51 2.16
N ASP A 180 3.73 10.74 1.94
CA ASP A 180 2.82 9.70 1.47
C ASP A 180 3.32 9.08 0.16
N PHE A 181 3.13 7.78 0.01
CA PHE A 181 3.61 7.03 -1.16
C PHE A 181 3.03 7.53 -2.50
N SER A 182 1.87 8.19 -2.47
CA SER A 182 1.27 8.82 -3.65
C SER A 182 2.04 10.06 -4.14
N GLY A 183 2.90 10.64 -3.28
CA GLY A 183 3.79 11.74 -3.63
C GLY A 183 4.80 11.41 -4.74
N VAL A 184 4.99 10.12 -5.06
CA VAL A 184 5.79 9.66 -6.20
C VAL A 184 5.30 10.28 -7.52
N LEU A 185 4.04 10.71 -7.61
CA LEU A 185 3.51 11.49 -8.73
C LEU A 185 4.40 12.71 -9.03
N GLN A 186 4.81 13.47 -8.01
CA GLN A 186 5.58 14.70 -8.22
C GLN A 186 6.97 14.40 -8.81
N MET A 187 7.58 13.29 -8.42
CA MET A 187 8.82 12.85 -9.04
C MET A 187 8.61 12.46 -10.52
N LEU A 188 7.56 11.69 -10.81
CA LEU A 188 7.29 11.18 -12.16
C LEU A 188 6.88 12.29 -13.13
N ARG A 189 6.21 13.34 -12.66
CA ARG A 189 5.85 14.50 -13.50
C ARG A 189 6.95 15.57 -13.58
N GLY A 190 8.04 15.43 -12.78
CA GLY A 190 9.15 16.37 -12.75
C GLY A 190 8.88 17.65 -11.96
N ALA A 191 8.08 17.55 -10.88
CA ALA A 191 7.64 18.69 -10.04
C ALA A 191 7.92 18.41 -8.55
N LEU A 192 9.14 17.95 -8.23
CA LEU A 192 9.55 17.65 -6.85
C LEU A 192 9.49 18.86 -5.92
N GLU A 193 9.62 20.06 -6.46
CA GLU A 193 9.49 21.33 -5.72
C GLU A 193 8.13 21.49 -5.05
N ASP A 194 7.08 20.89 -5.59
CA ASP A 194 5.72 20.91 -5.03
C ASP A 194 5.62 20.12 -3.71
N LEU A 195 6.61 19.29 -3.38
CA LEU A 195 6.69 18.53 -2.12
C LEU A 195 7.32 19.31 -0.97
N GLY A 196 7.86 20.52 -1.27
CA GLY A 196 8.71 21.27 -0.36
C GLY A 196 10.11 20.65 -0.20
N PRO A 197 10.91 21.18 0.73
CA PRO A 197 12.30 20.72 0.90
C PRO A 197 12.33 19.26 1.38
N PRO A 198 13.24 18.42 0.85
CA PRO A 198 13.45 17.07 1.32
C PRO A 198 13.90 17.08 2.78
N ARG A 199 13.42 16.12 3.57
CA ARG A 199 13.92 15.94 4.94
C ARG A 199 15.33 15.33 4.86
N GLN A 200 16.31 16.02 5.46
CA GLN A 200 17.64 15.45 5.64
C GLN A 200 17.56 14.21 6.55
N ALA A 201 18.21 13.14 6.12
CA ALA A 201 18.29 11.88 6.86
C ALA A 201 19.12 12.03 8.14
#